data_25203b54ce62f1ca81ed6f5333086325
#
_entry.id   25203b54ce62f1ca81ed6f5333086325
#
_cell.length_a   1.000
_cell.length_b   1.000
_cell.length_c   1.000
_cell.angle_alpha   90.00
_cell.angle_beta   90.00
_cell.angle_gamma   90.00
#
_symmetry.space_group_name_H-M   'P 1'
#
loop_
_entity.id
_entity.type
_entity.pdbx_description
1 polymer ?
#
loop_
_entity_poly.entity_id
_entity_poly.type
_entity_poly.pdbx_seq_one_letter_code
_entity_poly.pdbx_strand_id
1 'polypeptide(L)'
;MRVAKRALVQPFTVMEIIAAANARRAAGHRVLNLCMGEPSAGTPAVVRQRAAELLDTHPLGYTEAVGLPRLRAELAGHYRRWYDLEVDPARVAVTTGSSGAFLLAFLAAFEPGDRVLLARPGYPAYRNILTALGCEVVELDCGPAQHYRPTVEQLEALDRPVAGLVLAGPANPTGTIVDPATLTAVAQWCVEHDVRLISDEIYHGITYPQTTAAAGGPVAGGPAGAPTAAGWCDRGAVVVSSFSKFWAMTGWRLGWLVLPADLVAAVDALA
;
A
#
# COMPACT_ATOMS: atom_id res chain seq x y z
N MET A 1 -8.53 18.55 -29.67
CA MET A 1 -8.48 17.36 -28.79
C MET A 1 -8.83 17.77 -27.37
N ARG A 2 -9.53 16.95 -26.58
CA ARG A 2 -9.93 17.26 -25.20
C ARG A 2 -9.23 16.36 -24.22
N VAL A 3 -8.90 16.88 -23.04
CA VAL A 3 -8.47 16.08 -21.88
C VAL A 3 -9.70 15.37 -21.28
N ALA A 4 -9.56 14.12 -20.89
CA ALA A 4 -10.66 13.38 -20.24
C ALA A 4 -10.96 14.02 -18.88
N LYS A 5 -12.24 14.12 -18.49
CA LYS A 5 -12.64 14.70 -17.19
C LYS A 5 -11.98 13.98 -16.01
N ARG A 6 -11.83 12.66 -16.09
CA ARG A 6 -11.16 11.84 -15.05
C ARG A 6 -9.68 12.17 -14.84
N ALA A 7 -9.02 12.85 -15.77
CA ALA A 7 -7.63 13.27 -15.63
C ALA A 7 -7.47 14.63 -14.92
N LEU A 8 -8.57 15.30 -14.59
CA LEU A 8 -8.60 16.58 -13.88
C LEU A 8 -8.58 16.33 -12.37
N VAL A 9 -7.53 15.66 -11.88
CA VAL A 9 -7.28 15.43 -10.45
C VAL A 9 -6.33 16.48 -9.89
N GLN A 10 -6.30 16.63 -8.57
CA GLN A 10 -5.40 17.57 -7.91
C GLN A 10 -3.93 17.21 -8.21
N PRO A 11 -3.07 18.22 -8.50
CA PRO A 11 -1.64 17.98 -8.70
C PRO A 11 -1.02 17.30 -7.48
N PHE A 12 -0.03 16.43 -7.73
CA PHE A 12 0.75 15.83 -6.66
C PHE A 12 1.90 16.77 -6.28
N THR A 13 1.61 17.76 -5.44
CA THR A 13 2.49 18.90 -5.10
C THR A 13 3.90 18.49 -4.70
N VAL A 14 4.07 17.32 -4.05
CA VAL A 14 5.40 16.79 -3.68
C VAL A 14 6.30 16.62 -4.92
N MET A 15 5.75 16.20 -6.05
CA MET A 15 6.52 16.01 -7.29
C MET A 15 6.97 17.35 -7.88
N GLU A 16 6.16 18.40 -7.75
CA GLU A 16 6.52 19.76 -8.16
C GLU A 16 7.67 20.31 -7.29
N ILE A 17 7.61 20.07 -5.97
CA ILE A 17 8.66 20.45 -5.03
C ILE A 17 9.98 19.73 -5.37
N ILE A 18 9.92 18.43 -5.71
CA ILE A 18 11.10 17.65 -6.12
C ILE A 18 11.70 18.22 -7.40
N ALA A 19 10.87 18.54 -8.40
CA ALA A 19 11.33 19.16 -9.64
C ALA A 19 12.02 20.51 -9.38
N ALA A 20 11.44 21.36 -8.54
CA ALA A 20 12.02 22.63 -8.13
C ALA A 20 13.35 22.43 -7.35
N ALA A 21 13.42 21.44 -6.45
CA ALA A 21 14.63 21.10 -5.72
C ALA A 21 15.76 20.65 -6.66
N ASN A 22 15.43 19.83 -7.67
CA ASN A 22 16.39 19.38 -8.68
C ASN A 22 16.89 20.51 -9.56
N ALA A 23 16.01 21.43 -9.98
CA ALA A 23 16.40 22.63 -10.73
C ALA A 23 17.38 23.50 -9.93
N ARG A 24 17.14 23.70 -8.63
CA ARG A 24 18.07 24.46 -7.75
C ARG A 24 19.42 23.75 -7.61
N ARG A 25 19.47 22.42 -7.49
CA ARG A 25 20.72 21.67 -7.47
C ARG A 25 21.50 21.82 -8.77
N ALA A 26 20.79 21.72 -9.91
CA ALA A 26 21.40 21.92 -11.24
C ALA A 26 21.97 23.32 -11.41
N ALA A 27 21.40 24.33 -10.75
CA ALA A 27 21.91 25.71 -10.71
C ALA A 27 23.06 25.91 -9.67
N GLY A 28 23.58 24.85 -9.06
CA GLY A 28 24.71 24.90 -8.12
C GLY A 28 24.33 25.22 -6.67
N HIS A 29 23.03 25.28 -6.33
CA HIS A 29 22.64 25.53 -4.94
C HIS A 29 22.71 24.25 -4.09
N ARG A 30 23.11 24.39 -2.83
CA ARG A 30 22.98 23.33 -1.83
C ARG A 30 21.50 23.17 -1.45
N VAL A 31 20.94 21.99 -1.67
CA VAL A 31 19.54 21.70 -1.35
C VAL A 31 19.47 20.50 -0.40
N LEU A 32 18.84 20.69 0.76
CA LEU A 32 18.46 19.62 1.68
C LEU A 32 17.03 19.20 1.34
N ASN A 33 16.86 17.93 0.94
CA ASN A 33 15.56 17.38 0.58
C ASN A 33 14.91 16.73 1.82
N LEU A 34 13.83 17.33 2.31
CA LEU A 34 13.04 16.82 3.44
C LEU A 34 11.58 16.54 3.03
N CYS A 35 11.27 16.59 1.73
CA CYS A 35 9.88 16.50 1.26
C CYS A 35 9.44 15.09 0.83
N MET A 36 10.37 14.13 0.71
CA MET A 36 10.05 12.76 0.35
C MET A 36 10.91 11.77 1.14
N GLY A 37 10.23 10.84 1.80
CA GLY A 37 10.89 9.71 2.50
C GLY A 37 11.32 8.63 1.52
N GLU A 38 12.64 8.44 1.39
CA GLU A 38 13.26 7.42 0.56
C GLU A 38 14.40 6.74 1.31
N PRO A 39 14.55 5.40 1.23
CA PRO A 39 15.68 4.71 1.81
C PRO A 39 17.00 5.21 1.21
N SER A 40 17.93 5.64 2.05
CA SER A 40 19.23 6.19 1.61
C SER A 40 20.25 5.13 1.20
N ALA A 41 20.08 3.88 1.65
CA ALA A 41 21.05 2.81 1.45
C ALA A 41 21.11 2.25 0.03
N GLY A 42 20.07 2.45 -0.77
CA GLY A 42 19.93 1.85 -2.10
C GLY A 42 19.76 0.32 -2.06
N THR A 43 19.47 -0.26 -3.21
CA THR A 43 19.22 -1.71 -3.37
C THR A 43 20.40 -2.54 -2.86
N PRO A 44 20.18 -3.63 -2.08
CA PRO A 44 21.26 -4.49 -1.57
C PRO A 44 22.17 -5.02 -2.69
N ALA A 45 23.46 -5.12 -2.41
CA ALA A 45 24.47 -5.49 -3.40
C ALA A 45 24.18 -6.85 -4.04
N VAL A 46 23.74 -7.84 -3.26
CA VAL A 46 23.37 -9.18 -3.76
C VAL A 46 22.26 -9.14 -4.82
N VAL A 47 21.29 -8.26 -4.65
CA VAL A 47 20.17 -8.08 -5.61
C VAL A 47 20.70 -7.45 -6.90
N ARG A 48 21.53 -6.40 -6.80
CA ARG A 48 22.12 -5.73 -7.97
C ARG A 48 23.02 -6.66 -8.77
N GLN A 49 23.87 -7.45 -8.09
CA GLN A 49 24.74 -8.44 -8.73
C GLN A 49 23.92 -9.50 -9.48
N ARG A 50 22.88 -10.04 -8.81
CA ARG A 50 22.03 -11.04 -9.46
C ARG A 50 21.26 -10.48 -10.66
N ALA A 51 20.79 -9.24 -10.57
CA ALA A 51 20.15 -8.57 -11.69
C ALA A 51 21.09 -8.40 -12.88
N ALA A 52 22.35 -7.99 -12.66
CA ALA A 52 23.35 -7.88 -13.72
C ALA A 52 23.60 -9.23 -14.40
N GLU A 53 23.79 -10.31 -13.64
CA GLU A 53 23.94 -11.67 -14.19
C GLU A 53 22.74 -12.10 -15.04
N LEU A 54 21.53 -11.79 -14.59
CA LEU A 54 20.31 -12.15 -15.32
C LEU A 54 20.15 -11.33 -16.60
N LEU A 55 20.55 -10.07 -16.62
CA LEU A 55 20.56 -9.25 -17.84
C LEU A 55 21.47 -9.85 -18.93
N ASP A 56 22.59 -10.48 -18.53
CA ASP A 56 23.54 -11.08 -19.46
C ASP A 56 23.15 -12.51 -19.89
N THR A 57 22.43 -13.25 -19.03
CA THR A 57 22.26 -14.70 -19.20
C THR A 57 20.83 -15.15 -19.44
N HIS A 58 19.83 -14.28 -19.18
CA HIS A 58 18.41 -14.64 -19.26
C HIS A 58 17.70 -13.88 -20.39
N PRO A 59 16.84 -14.52 -21.19
CA PRO A 59 16.17 -13.87 -22.32
C PRO A 59 15.16 -12.77 -21.94
N LEU A 60 14.79 -12.65 -20.65
CA LEU A 60 13.85 -11.64 -20.15
C LEU A 60 12.55 -11.55 -20.97
N GLY A 61 11.95 -12.70 -21.30
CA GLY A 61 10.69 -12.77 -22.04
C GLY A 61 9.47 -12.35 -21.21
N TYR A 62 8.29 -12.44 -21.81
CA TYR A 62 7.02 -12.19 -21.12
C TYR A 62 6.83 -13.12 -19.92
N THR A 63 6.16 -12.62 -18.90
CA THR A 63 5.67 -13.38 -17.75
C THR A 63 4.16 -13.52 -17.82
N GLU A 64 3.56 -14.29 -16.92
CA GLU A 64 2.13 -14.24 -16.66
C GLU A 64 1.72 -12.82 -16.20
N ALA A 65 0.47 -12.43 -16.47
CA ALA A 65 -0.04 -11.09 -16.18
C ALA A 65 0.16 -10.70 -14.69
N VAL A 66 -0.15 -11.62 -13.78
CA VAL A 66 0.04 -11.42 -12.33
C VAL A 66 1.45 -11.76 -11.82
N GLY A 67 2.41 -11.98 -12.71
CA GLY A 67 3.82 -12.19 -12.40
C GLY A 67 4.26 -13.65 -12.27
N LEU A 68 5.57 -13.86 -12.28
CA LEU A 68 6.21 -15.17 -12.24
C LEU A 68 5.70 -16.03 -11.08
N PRO A 69 5.29 -17.31 -11.32
CA PRO A 69 4.82 -18.21 -10.28
C PRO A 69 5.82 -18.38 -9.13
N ARG A 70 7.12 -18.44 -9.45
CA ARG A 70 8.17 -18.53 -8.44
C ARG A 70 8.22 -17.30 -7.53
N LEU A 71 8.07 -16.08 -8.07
CA LEU A 71 8.05 -14.86 -7.25
C LEU A 71 6.81 -14.81 -6.36
N ARG A 72 5.66 -15.22 -6.90
CA ARG A 72 4.41 -15.29 -6.14
C ARG A 72 4.51 -16.30 -4.99
N ALA A 73 5.14 -17.47 -5.21
CA ALA A 73 5.40 -18.46 -4.17
C ALA A 73 6.37 -17.92 -3.10
N GLU A 74 7.42 -17.18 -3.47
CA GLU A 74 8.35 -16.57 -2.52
C GLU A 74 7.68 -15.46 -1.69
N LEU A 75 6.76 -14.70 -2.28
CA LEU A 75 5.94 -13.71 -1.58
C LEU A 75 4.99 -14.39 -0.58
N ALA A 76 4.33 -15.48 -0.97
CA ALA A 76 3.55 -16.31 -0.04
C ALA A 76 4.41 -16.84 1.12
N GLY A 77 5.62 -17.34 0.83
CA GLY A 77 6.60 -17.75 1.83
C GLY A 77 7.07 -16.60 2.74
N HIS A 78 7.07 -15.35 2.24
CA HIS A 78 7.33 -14.17 3.06
C HIS A 78 6.26 -13.99 4.16
N TYR A 79 4.97 -14.16 3.84
CA TYR A 79 3.89 -14.08 4.84
C TYR A 79 4.04 -15.17 5.92
N ARG A 80 4.42 -16.38 5.56
CA ARG A 80 4.73 -17.43 6.54
C ARG A 80 5.89 -17.04 7.45
N ARG A 81 7.00 -16.56 6.88
CA ARG A 81 8.20 -16.20 7.66
C ARG A 81 8.00 -14.99 8.57
N TRP A 82 7.17 -14.03 8.16
CA TRP A 82 7.04 -12.75 8.85
C TRP A 82 5.83 -12.68 9.78
N TYR A 83 4.77 -13.42 9.46
CA TYR A 83 3.49 -13.28 10.16
C TYR A 83 2.91 -14.62 10.62
N ASP A 84 3.59 -15.72 10.34
CA ASP A 84 3.07 -17.09 10.59
C ASP A 84 1.72 -17.34 9.91
N LEU A 85 1.55 -16.83 8.68
CA LEU A 85 0.34 -16.93 7.89
C LEU A 85 0.59 -17.70 6.58
N GLU A 86 -0.29 -18.66 6.29
CA GLU A 86 -0.31 -19.35 5.01
C GLU A 86 -1.12 -18.51 4.01
N VAL A 87 -0.46 -18.09 2.93
CA VAL A 87 -1.06 -17.38 1.80
C VAL A 87 -0.94 -18.27 0.57
N ASP A 88 -2.05 -18.46 -0.15
CA ASP A 88 -2.02 -19.16 -1.43
C ASP A 88 -1.29 -18.29 -2.49
N PRO A 89 -0.21 -18.79 -3.14
CA PRO A 89 0.45 -18.07 -4.22
C PRO A 89 -0.48 -17.67 -5.38
N ALA A 90 -1.59 -18.39 -5.59
CA ALA A 90 -2.59 -18.02 -6.58
C ALA A 90 -3.30 -16.69 -6.27
N ARG A 91 -3.26 -16.25 -5.03
CA ARG A 91 -3.86 -14.99 -4.56
C ARG A 91 -2.88 -13.83 -4.51
N VAL A 92 -1.63 -14.05 -4.92
CA VAL A 92 -0.60 -13.01 -5.00
C VAL A 92 -0.50 -12.49 -6.43
N ALA A 93 -0.60 -11.17 -6.62
CA ALA A 93 -0.37 -10.51 -7.89
C ALA A 93 0.81 -9.53 -7.79
N VAL A 94 1.82 -9.69 -8.65
CA VAL A 94 2.95 -8.77 -8.77
C VAL A 94 2.55 -7.54 -9.58
N THR A 95 2.98 -6.36 -9.15
CA THR A 95 2.52 -5.10 -9.72
C THR A 95 3.68 -4.12 -9.97
N THR A 96 3.43 -3.07 -10.73
CA THR A 96 4.38 -1.98 -11.00
C THR A 96 4.52 -1.04 -9.79
N GLY A 97 4.99 -1.59 -8.66
CA GLY A 97 5.04 -0.93 -7.37
C GLY A 97 3.65 -0.83 -6.72
N SER A 98 3.59 -0.27 -5.52
CA SER A 98 2.31 -0.09 -4.81
C SER A 98 1.32 0.82 -5.55
N SER A 99 1.79 1.78 -6.36
CA SER A 99 0.90 2.64 -7.15
C SER A 99 0.10 1.84 -8.18
N GLY A 100 0.75 0.89 -8.88
CA GLY A 100 0.05 -0.05 -9.77
C GLY A 100 -0.87 -0.99 -8.99
N ALA A 101 -0.45 -1.43 -7.81
CA ALA A 101 -1.28 -2.25 -6.93
C ALA A 101 -2.57 -1.53 -6.52
N PHE A 102 -2.50 -0.27 -6.08
CA PHE A 102 -3.70 0.51 -5.75
C PHE A 102 -4.61 0.72 -6.95
N LEU A 103 -4.05 1.01 -8.13
CA LEU A 103 -4.86 1.18 -9.33
C LEU A 103 -5.64 -0.11 -9.66
N LEU A 104 -4.97 -1.26 -9.67
CA LEU A 104 -5.62 -2.55 -9.94
C LEU A 104 -6.63 -2.92 -8.86
N ALA A 105 -6.28 -2.75 -7.57
CA ALA A 105 -7.18 -3.05 -6.47
C ALA A 105 -8.46 -2.19 -6.51
N PHE A 106 -8.31 -0.88 -6.75
CA PHE A 106 -9.47 0.01 -6.81
C PHE A 106 -10.33 -0.22 -8.05
N LEU A 107 -9.72 -0.50 -9.22
CA LEU A 107 -10.45 -0.87 -10.43
C LEU A 107 -11.23 -2.16 -10.28
N ALA A 108 -10.69 -3.14 -9.56
CA ALA A 108 -11.33 -4.43 -9.35
C ALA A 108 -12.39 -4.40 -8.24
N ALA A 109 -12.29 -3.47 -7.28
CA ALA A 109 -13.10 -3.46 -6.06
C ALA A 109 -14.22 -2.42 -6.05
N PHE A 110 -14.11 -1.34 -6.84
CA PHE A 110 -15.02 -0.18 -6.73
C PHE A 110 -15.57 0.26 -8.07
N GLU A 111 -16.86 0.64 -8.06
CA GLU A 111 -17.55 1.23 -9.19
C GLU A 111 -17.55 2.78 -9.12
N PRO A 112 -17.72 3.48 -10.26
CA PRO A 112 -17.97 4.93 -10.23
C PRO A 112 -19.19 5.28 -9.37
N GLY A 113 -18.98 6.20 -8.42
CA GLY A 113 -19.99 6.61 -7.45
C GLY A 113 -19.88 5.91 -6.08
N ASP A 114 -19.09 4.85 -5.98
CA ASP A 114 -18.82 4.22 -4.69
C ASP A 114 -18.12 5.17 -3.72
N ARG A 115 -18.55 5.14 -2.47
CA ARG A 115 -17.97 5.94 -1.39
C ARG A 115 -16.82 5.16 -0.76
N VAL A 116 -15.62 5.75 -0.75
CA VAL A 116 -14.43 5.13 -0.18
C VAL A 116 -13.83 6.03 0.89
N LEU A 117 -13.66 5.47 2.10
CA LEU A 117 -13.08 6.15 3.25
C LEU A 117 -11.56 6.24 3.17
N LEU A 118 -11.04 7.43 3.44
CA LEU A 118 -9.62 7.70 3.61
C LEU A 118 -9.37 8.41 4.94
N ALA A 119 -8.35 7.98 5.70
CA ALA A 119 -7.89 8.73 6.85
C ALA A 119 -7.24 10.06 6.43
N ARG A 120 -7.50 11.13 7.17
CA ARG A 120 -6.84 12.43 7.01
C ARG A 120 -6.14 12.83 8.33
N PRO A 121 -4.82 13.10 8.33
CA PRO A 121 -3.92 13.15 7.16
C PRO A 121 -3.62 11.75 6.59
N GLY A 122 -3.39 11.66 5.27
CA GLY A 122 -3.12 10.42 4.55
C GLY A 122 -2.36 10.64 3.25
N TYR A 123 -1.97 9.55 2.59
CA TYR A 123 -1.22 9.59 1.34
C TYR A 123 -2.09 10.07 0.17
N PRO A 124 -1.73 11.17 -0.53
CA PRO A 124 -2.61 11.81 -1.52
C PRO A 124 -2.95 10.97 -2.74
N ALA A 125 -2.11 9.96 -3.08
CA ALA A 125 -2.34 9.16 -4.28
C ALA A 125 -3.63 8.33 -4.21
N TYR A 126 -4.06 7.89 -3.02
CA TYR A 126 -5.34 7.18 -2.88
C TYR A 126 -6.50 8.03 -3.40
N ARG A 127 -6.60 9.28 -2.90
CA ARG A 127 -7.62 10.24 -3.34
C ARG A 127 -7.58 10.45 -4.85
N ASN A 128 -6.39 10.69 -5.41
CA ASN A 128 -6.24 10.99 -6.82
C ASN A 128 -6.68 9.80 -7.69
N ILE A 129 -6.31 8.57 -7.34
CA ILE A 129 -6.72 7.38 -8.09
C ILE A 129 -8.22 7.17 -7.97
N LEU A 130 -8.79 7.18 -6.76
CA LEU A 130 -10.24 7.01 -6.53
C LEU A 130 -11.06 8.07 -7.26
N THR A 131 -10.65 9.34 -7.18
CA THR A 131 -11.32 10.44 -7.90
C THR A 131 -11.25 10.23 -9.43
N ALA A 132 -10.10 9.80 -9.96
CA ALA A 132 -9.94 9.50 -11.38
C ALA A 132 -10.82 8.32 -11.83
N LEU A 133 -11.09 7.37 -10.96
CA LEU A 133 -12.00 6.24 -11.20
C LEU A 133 -13.49 6.61 -11.05
N GLY A 134 -13.77 7.82 -10.54
CA GLY A 134 -15.14 8.31 -10.35
C GLY A 134 -15.76 7.97 -9.00
N CYS A 135 -14.96 7.46 -8.04
CA CYS A 135 -15.44 7.21 -6.69
C CYS A 135 -15.64 8.52 -5.90
N GLU A 136 -16.57 8.51 -4.96
CA GLU A 136 -16.72 9.56 -3.94
C GLU A 136 -15.75 9.31 -2.80
N VAL A 137 -14.74 10.18 -2.66
CA VAL A 137 -13.78 10.10 -1.55
C VAL A 137 -14.39 10.72 -0.30
N VAL A 138 -14.49 9.94 0.77
CA VAL A 138 -14.95 10.37 2.09
C VAL A 138 -13.75 10.47 3.03
N GLU A 139 -13.42 11.68 3.47
CA GLU A 139 -12.29 11.89 4.38
C GLU A 139 -12.73 11.79 5.83
N LEU A 140 -12.03 10.96 6.59
CA LEU A 140 -12.21 10.78 8.02
C LEU A 140 -11.11 11.52 8.78
N ASP A 141 -11.46 12.53 9.54
CA ASP A 141 -10.50 13.30 10.33
C ASP A 141 -9.96 12.47 11.50
N CYS A 142 -8.70 12.07 11.38
CA CYS A 142 -7.98 11.28 12.35
C CYS A 142 -6.88 12.13 13.00
N GLY A 143 -7.22 12.86 14.06
CA GLY A 143 -6.30 13.72 14.80
C GLY A 143 -5.49 12.96 15.86
N PRO A 144 -4.78 13.73 16.72
CA PRO A 144 -4.00 13.14 17.83
C PRO A 144 -4.84 12.27 18.77
N ALA A 145 -6.11 12.64 19.01
CA ALA A 145 -7.02 11.89 19.87
C ALA A 145 -7.33 10.47 19.33
N GLN A 146 -7.31 10.29 18.01
CA GLN A 146 -7.45 9.01 17.33
C GLN A 146 -6.10 8.36 17.01
N HIS A 147 -5.00 8.89 17.52
CA HIS A 147 -3.65 8.46 17.15
C HIS A 147 -3.43 8.42 15.62
N TYR A 148 -4.06 9.36 14.89
CA TYR A 148 -3.99 9.51 13.42
C TYR A 148 -4.46 8.26 12.63
N ARG A 149 -5.39 7.49 13.17
CA ARG A 149 -5.96 6.29 12.54
C ARG A 149 -7.48 6.25 12.70
N PRO A 150 -8.23 5.61 11.80
CA PRO A 150 -9.66 5.38 11.96
C PRO A 150 -9.97 4.61 13.23
N THR A 151 -11.06 4.95 13.89
CA THR A 151 -11.62 4.21 15.03
C THR A 151 -12.98 3.65 14.68
N VAL A 152 -13.39 2.56 15.34
CA VAL A 152 -14.71 1.94 15.09
C VAL A 152 -15.83 2.92 15.41
N GLU A 153 -15.69 3.75 16.46
CA GLU A 153 -16.66 4.76 16.81
C GLU A 153 -16.89 5.78 15.68
N GLN A 154 -15.81 6.16 14.97
CA GLN A 154 -15.93 7.04 13.80
C GLN A 154 -16.61 6.32 12.62
N LEU A 155 -16.36 5.03 12.45
CA LEU A 155 -16.98 4.23 11.39
C LEU A 155 -18.47 4.04 11.65
N GLU A 156 -18.87 3.78 12.89
CA GLU A 156 -20.27 3.69 13.32
C GLU A 156 -21.05 5.01 13.19
N ALA A 157 -20.35 6.14 13.29
CA ALA A 157 -20.94 7.46 13.18
C ALA A 157 -21.13 7.96 11.73
N LEU A 158 -20.86 7.14 10.73
CA LEU A 158 -21.03 7.51 9.32
C LEU A 158 -22.50 7.76 8.97
N ASP A 159 -22.75 8.83 8.24
CA ASP A 159 -24.09 9.25 7.81
C ASP A 159 -24.71 8.36 6.75
N ARG A 160 -23.87 7.71 5.93
CA ARG A 160 -24.26 6.83 4.82
C ARG A 160 -23.27 5.67 4.67
N PRO A 161 -23.71 4.52 4.13
CA PRO A 161 -22.83 3.40 3.84
C PRO A 161 -21.65 3.78 2.94
N VAL A 162 -20.58 3.02 3.03
CA VAL A 162 -19.36 3.13 2.23
C VAL A 162 -19.03 1.77 1.61
N ALA A 163 -18.42 1.77 0.44
CA ALA A 163 -18.01 0.55 -0.25
C ALA A 163 -16.60 0.09 0.16
N GLY A 164 -15.75 1.03 0.61
CA GLY A 164 -14.38 0.69 0.96
C GLY A 164 -13.77 1.60 2.01
N LEU A 165 -12.71 1.08 2.64
CA LEU A 165 -11.84 1.77 3.58
C LEU A 165 -10.37 1.49 3.21
N VAL A 166 -9.56 2.54 3.07
CA VAL A 166 -8.10 2.40 2.95
C VAL A 166 -7.47 2.65 4.31
N LEU A 167 -6.78 1.64 4.83
CA LEU A 167 -6.06 1.68 6.11
C LEU A 167 -4.56 1.53 5.85
N ALA A 168 -3.75 2.48 6.28
CA ALA A 168 -2.30 2.43 6.16
C ALA A 168 -1.62 2.22 7.53
N GLY A 169 -0.69 1.29 7.63
CA GLY A 169 0.04 1.05 8.87
C GLY A 169 1.37 0.32 8.64
N PRO A 170 2.52 0.97 8.86
CA PRO A 170 2.75 2.38 9.25
C PRO A 170 2.26 3.37 8.21
N ALA A 171 1.61 4.45 8.64
CA ALA A 171 0.93 5.40 7.79
C ALA A 171 1.87 6.51 7.26
N ASN A 172 1.70 6.90 6.01
CA ASN A 172 2.26 8.13 5.44
C ASN A 172 1.18 9.24 5.49
N PRO A 173 1.40 10.41 6.15
CA PRO A 173 2.70 10.93 6.59
C PRO A 173 2.97 10.75 8.08
N THR A 174 2.10 10.14 8.87
CA THR A 174 2.12 10.22 10.35
C THR A 174 3.11 9.27 11.01
N GLY A 175 3.52 8.19 10.31
CA GLY A 175 4.33 7.12 10.87
C GLY A 175 3.59 6.24 11.89
N THR A 176 2.30 6.45 12.06
CA THR A 176 1.49 5.69 13.02
C THR A 176 1.37 4.24 12.61
N ILE A 177 1.63 3.34 13.54
CA ILE A 177 1.41 1.91 13.41
C ILE A 177 0.00 1.59 13.90
N VAL A 178 -0.76 0.83 13.12
CA VAL A 178 -2.03 0.26 13.57
C VAL A 178 -1.71 -0.94 14.46
N ASP A 179 -2.18 -0.94 15.72
CA ASP A 179 -1.98 -2.08 16.59
C ASP A 179 -2.91 -3.26 16.24
N PRO A 180 -2.59 -4.50 16.70
CA PRO A 180 -3.37 -5.69 16.34
C PRO A 180 -4.84 -5.61 16.74
N ALA A 181 -5.17 -5.01 17.88
CA ALA A 181 -6.54 -4.89 18.35
C ALA A 181 -7.35 -3.94 17.48
N THR A 182 -6.77 -2.79 17.11
CA THR A 182 -7.37 -1.83 16.19
C THR A 182 -7.55 -2.45 14.79
N LEU A 183 -6.54 -3.13 14.25
CA LEU A 183 -6.68 -3.80 12.95
C LEU A 183 -7.81 -4.82 12.97
N THR A 184 -7.86 -5.65 14.02
CA THR A 184 -8.92 -6.66 14.19
C THR A 184 -10.30 -6.00 14.24
N ALA A 185 -10.47 -4.96 15.07
CA ALA A 185 -11.75 -4.28 15.23
C ALA A 185 -12.22 -3.60 13.92
N VAL A 186 -11.32 -2.92 13.22
CA VAL A 186 -11.63 -2.26 11.92
C VAL A 186 -11.93 -3.30 10.84
N ALA A 187 -11.13 -4.37 10.74
CA ALA A 187 -11.36 -5.43 9.76
C ALA A 187 -12.68 -6.18 10.03
N GLN A 188 -13.01 -6.45 11.29
CA GLN A 188 -14.27 -7.06 11.67
C GLN A 188 -15.45 -6.14 11.31
N TRP A 189 -15.37 -4.85 11.61
CA TRP A 189 -16.37 -3.87 11.20
C TRP A 189 -16.57 -3.86 9.68
N CYS A 190 -15.48 -3.89 8.91
CA CYS A 190 -15.56 -3.96 7.44
C CYS A 190 -16.31 -5.20 6.96
N VAL A 191 -16.06 -6.36 7.57
CA VAL A 191 -16.78 -7.62 7.24
C VAL A 191 -18.26 -7.51 7.57
N GLU A 192 -18.62 -6.97 8.73
CA GLU A 192 -20.01 -6.86 9.21
C GLU A 192 -20.86 -5.88 8.36
N HIS A 193 -20.19 -4.90 7.72
CA HIS A 193 -20.86 -3.85 6.93
C HIS A 193 -20.67 -4.00 5.41
N ASP A 194 -20.11 -5.12 4.96
CA ASP A 194 -19.79 -5.38 3.53
C ASP A 194 -18.88 -4.29 2.92
N VAL A 195 -17.89 -3.83 3.69
CA VAL A 195 -16.93 -2.80 3.30
C VAL A 195 -15.60 -3.44 2.90
N ARG A 196 -15.09 -3.11 1.72
CA ARG A 196 -13.79 -3.60 1.23
C ARG A 196 -12.65 -2.92 1.99
N LEU A 197 -11.90 -3.69 2.81
CA LEU A 197 -10.68 -3.20 3.44
C LEU A 197 -9.51 -3.27 2.46
N ILE A 198 -8.85 -2.14 2.20
CA ILE A 198 -7.60 -2.06 1.46
C ILE A 198 -6.50 -1.67 2.45
N SER A 199 -5.61 -2.60 2.79
CA SER A 199 -4.51 -2.40 3.75
C SER A 199 -3.23 -2.01 3.02
N ASP A 200 -2.73 -0.80 3.27
CA ASP A 200 -1.41 -0.37 2.79
C ASP A 200 -0.33 -0.73 3.80
N GLU A 201 0.48 -1.72 3.46
CA GLU A 201 1.52 -2.31 4.29
C GLU A 201 2.94 -2.04 3.74
N ILE A 202 3.10 -1.01 2.91
CA ILE A 202 4.36 -0.71 2.22
C ILE A 202 5.54 -0.45 3.17
N TYR A 203 5.26 -0.02 4.41
CA TYR A 203 6.28 0.32 5.41
C TYR A 203 6.52 -0.79 6.46
N HIS A 204 5.94 -1.98 6.30
CA HIS A 204 6.25 -3.12 7.14
C HIS A 204 7.74 -3.44 7.11
N GLY A 205 8.30 -3.78 8.29
CA GLY A 205 9.74 -3.98 8.48
C GLY A 205 10.53 -2.70 8.79
N ILE A 206 9.98 -1.50 8.54
CA ILE A 206 10.59 -0.22 8.93
C ILE A 206 9.94 0.24 10.23
N THR A 207 10.24 -0.43 11.32
CA THR A 207 9.73 -0.15 12.66
C THR A 207 10.86 -0.21 13.67
N TYR A 208 10.68 0.45 14.82
CA TYR A 208 11.67 0.47 15.88
C TYR A 208 11.11 -0.22 17.13
N PRO A 209 11.92 -1.03 17.87
CA PRO A 209 11.45 -1.76 19.06
C PRO A 209 10.79 -0.87 20.13
N GLN A 210 11.25 0.37 20.27
CA GLN A 210 10.70 1.33 21.25
C GLN A 210 9.28 1.80 20.89
N THR A 211 8.93 1.84 19.60
CA THR A 211 7.59 2.23 19.15
C THR A 211 6.57 1.13 19.39
N THR A 212 7.01 -0.12 19.44
CA THR A 212 6.16 -1.27 19.73
C THR A 212 5.83 -1.39 21.22
N ALA A 213 6.77 -0.99 22.11
CA ALA A 213 6.55 -0.99 23.57
C ALA A 213 5.59 0.12 24.03
N ALA A 214 5.63 1.30 23.39
CA ALA A 214 4.74 2.42 23.68
C ALA A 214 3.28 2.17 23.24
N ALA A 215 3.04 1.20 22.37
CA ALA A 215 1.71 0.83 21.87
C ALA A 215 1.05 -0.31 22.67
N GLY A 216 1.57 -0.63 23.88
CA GLY A 216 0.88 -1.53 24.80
C GLY A 216 1.32 -2.99 24.80
N GLY A 217 2.53 -3.29 24.35
CA GLY A 217 3.11 -4.64 24.42
C GLY A 217 3.93 -5.03 23.19
N PRO A 218 4.59 -6.20 23.20
CA PRO A 218 5.25 -6.69 22.00
C PRO A 218 4.19 -6.85 20.92
N VAL A 219 4.34 -6.09 19.82
CA VAL A 219 3.50 -6.28 18.63
C VAL A 219 3.79 -7.69 18.13
N ALA A 220 2.83 -8.57 18.25
CA ALA A 220 2.86 -9.90 17.66
C ALA A 220 2.86 -9.73 16.13
N GLY A 221 4.03 -9.58 15.55
CA GLY A 221 4.18 -9.26 14.14
C GLY A 221 5.56 -9.66 13.62
N GLY A 222 6.26 -10.54 14.32
CA GLY A 222 7.56 -11.05 13.88
C GLY A 222 8.49 -9.92 13.40
N PRO A 223 9.29 -10.14 12.34
CA PRO A 223 10.20 -9.13 11.79
C PRO A 223 9.49 -7.91 11.19
N ALA A 224 8.20 -8.01 10.90
CA ALA A 224 7.43 -6.91 10.29
C ALA A 224 7.23 -5.72 11.22
N GLY A 225 7.16 -5.96 12.54
CA GLY A 225 6.89 -4.93 13.54
C GLY A 225 5.53 -4.25 13.43
N ALA A 226 4.62 -4.79 12.62
CA ALA A 226 3.25 -4.33 12.44
C ALA A 226 2.36 -5.52 12.06
N PRO A 227 1.06 -5.55 12.46
CA PRO A 227 0.14 -6.61 12.08
C PRO A 227 -0.27 -6.47 10.61
N THR A 228 -0.48 -7.61 9.94
CA THR A 228 -0.96 -7.65 8.56
C THR A 228 -2.45 -7.95 8.47
N ALA A 229 -3.12 -7.34 7.49
CA ALA A 229 -4.49 -7.68 7.12
C ALA A 229 -4.58 -8.94 6.23
N ALA A 230 -3.46 -9.61 5.90
CA ALA A 230 -3.45 -10.80 5.05
C ALA A 230 -4.31 -11.93 5.64
N GLY A 231 -4.40 -12.07 6.96
CA GLY A 231 -5.30 -13.00 7.62
C GLY A 231 -6.79 -12.73 7.44
N TRP A 232 -7.15 -11.56 6.89
CA TRP A 232 -8.53 -11.16 6.59
C TRP A 232 -8.89 -11.26 5.10
N CYS A 233 -7.92 -11.67 4.25
CA CYS A 233 -8.18 -11.79 2.81
C CYS A 233 -9.29 -12.80 2.49
N ASP A 234 -9.50 -13.84 3.29
CA ASP A 234 -10.64 -14.77 3.14
C ASP A 234 -12.00 -14.12 3.43
N ARG A 235 -11.98 -12.96 4.08
CA ARG A 235 -13.16 -12.15 4.42
C ARG A 235 -13.22 -10.85 3.63
N GLY A 236 -12.49 -10.76 2.51
CA GLY A 236 -12.59 -9.64 1.59
C GLY A 236 -11.51 -8.56 1.70
N ALA A 237 -10.56 -8.63 2.62
CA ALA A 237 -9.47 -7.67 2.68
C ALA A 237 -8.51 -7.82 1.48
N VAL A 238 -7.93 -6.70 1.05
CA VAL A 238 -6.84 -6.62 0.06
C VAL A 238 -5.62 -6.05 0.76
N VAL A 239 -4.48 -6.70 0.62
CA VAL A 239 -3.19 -6.15 1.09
C VAL A 239 -2.40 -5.61 -0.06
N VAL A 240 -1.85 -4.41 0.11
CA VAL A 240 -0.91 -3.75 -0.82
C VAL A 240 0.45 -3.63 -0.15
N SER A 241 1.50 -4.09 -0.82
CA SER A 241 2.86 -3.87 -0.36
C SER A 241 3.84 -3.69 -1.53
N SER A 242 5.12 -3.41 -1.24
CA SER A 242 6.12 -3.26 -2.29
C SER A 242 7.55 -3.46 -1.79
N PHE A 243 8.47 -3.67 -2.74
CA PHE A 243 9.90 -3.72 -2.48
C PHE A 243 10.54 -2.33 -2.31
N SER A 244 9.76 -1.25 -2.48
CA SER A 244 10.28 0.12 -2.55
C SER A 244 10.92 0.61 -1.26
N LYS A 245 10.42 0.20 -0.07
CA LYS A 245 10.80 0.79 1.22
C LYS A 245 11.75 -0.09 2.00
N PHE A 246 11.28 -1.17 2.61
CA PHE A 246 12.13 -2.05 3.41
C PHE A 246 13.33 -2.61 2.63
N TRP A 247 13.11 -3.03 1.39
CA TRP A 247 14.18 -3.60 0.53
C TRP A 247 14.96 -2.55 -0.27
N ALA A 248 14.69 -1.26 -0.06
CA ALA A 248 15.38 -0.13 -0.72
C ALA A 248 15.40 -0.23 -2.26
N MET A 249 14.32 -0.77 -2.85
CA MET A 249 14.17 -0.97 -4.29
C MET A 249 13.19 0.02 -4.93
N THR A 250 13.22 1.30 -4.52
CA THR A 250 12.25 2.33 -4.92
C THR A 250 12.14 2.47 -6.44
N GLY A 251 13.26 2.54 -7.14
CA GLY A 251 13.33 2.71 -8.60
C GLY A 251 13.00 1.46 -9.42
N TRP A 252 12.93 0.29 -8.81
CA TRP A 252 12.66 -0.98 -9.51
C TRP A 252 11.20 -1.16 -9.89
N ARG A 253 10.32 -0.38 -9.29
CA ARG A 253 8.88 -0.43 -9.55
C ARG A 253 8.28 -1.82 -9.36
N LEU A 254 8.59 -2.49 -8.26
CA LEU A 254 8.04 -3.79 -7.89
C LEU A 254 7.20 -3.69 -6.62
N GLY A 255 6.00 -4.23 -6.68
CA GLY A 255 5.07 -4.36 -5.57
C GLY A 255 4.20 -5.59 -5.75
N TRP A 256 3.27 -5.80 -4.83
CA TRP A 256 2.34 -6.92 -4.91
C TRP A 256 1.03 -6.64 -4.19
N LEU A 257 0.04 -7.43 -4.55
CA LEU A 257 -1.24 -7.57 -3.87
C LEU A 257 -1.34 -8.95 -3.23
N VAL A 258 -2.00 -9.05 -2.07
CA VAL A 258 -2.64 -10.28 -1.61
C VAL A 258 -4.14 -10.07 -1.71
N LEU A 259 -4.80 -10.92 -2.46
CA LEU A 259 -6.17 -10.75 -2.90
C LEU A 259 -7.15 -11.68 -2.17
N PRO A 260 -8.38 -11.25 -1.91
CA PRO A 260 -9.50 -12.15 -1.64
C PRO A 260 -9.82 -12.95 -2.93
N ALA A 261 -10.43 -14.11 -2.75
CA ALA A 261 -10.68 -15.03 -3.87
C ALA A 261 -11.56 -14.42 -4.98
N ASP A 262 -12.51 -13.57 -4.62
CA ASP A 262 -13.45 -12.91 -5.53
C ASP A 262 -12.78 -11.88 -6.46
N LEU A 263 -11.62 -11.32 -6.09
CA LEU A 263 -10.91 -10.34 -6.92
C LEU A 263 -9.79 -10.94 -7.80
N VAL A 264 -9.41 -12.20 -7.59
CA VAL A 264 -8.26 -12.79 -8.31
C VAL A 264 -8.45 -12.74 -9.83
N ALA A 265 -9.58 -13.22 -10.32
CA ALA A 265 -9.86 -13.24 -11.76
C ALA A 265 -10.00 -11.84 -12.37
N ALA A 266 -10.57 -10.89 -11.64
CA ALA A 266 -10.68 -9.51 -12.10
C ALA A 266 -9.32 -8.83 -12.18
N VAL A 267 -8.45 -9.03 -11.19
CA VAL A 267 -7.09 -8.46 -11.20
C VAL A 267 -6.23 -9.10 -12.29
N ASP A 268 -6.33 -10.40 -12.53
CA ASP A 268 -5.61 -11.08 -13.61
C ASP A 268 -6.02 -10.53 -14.99
N ALA A 269 -7.29 -10.24 -15.19
CA ALA A 269 -7.80 -9.67 -16.44
C ALA A 269 -7.42 -8.19 -16.66
N LEU A 270 -7.09 -7.45 -15.61
CA LEU A 270 -6.74 -6.02 -15.63
C LEU A 270 -5.22 -5.77 -15.66
N ALA A 271 -4.40 -6.78 -15.35
CA ALA A 271 -2.95 -6.69 -15.17
C ALA A 271 -2.11 -6.63 -16.49
#